data_eb589e859d555c3b3d885148e3e610aa
#
_entry.id   eb589e859d555c3b3d885148e3e610aa
#
_cell.length_a   1.000
_cell.length_b   1.000
_cell.length_c   1.000
_cell.angle_alpha   90.00
_cell.angle_beta   90.00
_cell.angle_gamma   90.00
#
_symmetry.space_group_name_H-M   'P 1'
#
loop_
_entity.id
_entity.type
_entity.pdbx_description
1 polymer ?
#
loop_
_entity_poly.entity_id
_entity_poly.type
_entity_poly.pdbx_seq_one_letter_code
_entity_poly.pdbx_strand_id
1 'polypeptide(L)'
;MILERLQREVYRISMYRNGANEPVPNEAFYGPKVCLIDKYSSSDGDLFPYGFRKLGLGKLIGTRSWGGIVGISGSKNFVDGQDMRTPFFTSYSTEGEWIIEGHGVDPDIVVDINPFDDYNGKDAQLEKAVEVLKAELKNFKPLPPTPADPVKN
;
A
#
# COMPACT_ATOMS: atom_id res chain seq x y z
N MET A 1 3.19 -3.46 -11.05
CA MET A 1 2.17 -3.36 -9.97
C MET A 1 2.69 -2.47 -8.86
N ILE A 2 1.85 -1.70 -8.12
CA ILE A 2 2.34 -0.74 -7.09
C ILE A 2 3.06 -1.47 -5.96
N LEU A 3 2.49 -2.57 -5.44
CA LEU A 3 3.11 -3.35 -4.35
C LEU A 3 4.51 -3.86 -4.70
N GLU A 4 4.73 -4.33 -5.92
CA GLU A 4 6.05 -4.76 -6.39
C GLU A 4 7.07 -3.60 -6.35
N ARG A 5 6.67 -2.39 -6.71
CA ARG A 5 7.54 -1.22 -6.62
C ARG A 5 7.84 -0.82 -5.18
N LEU A 6 6.86 -0.93 -4.29
CA LEU A 6 7.04 -0.62 -2.87
C LEU A 6 7.94 -1.62 -2.12
N GLN A 7 8.13 -2.84 -2.67
CA GLN A 7 9.03 -3.86 -2.16
C GLN A 7 10.48 -3.69 -2.59
N ARG A 8 10.76 -2.86 -3.61
CA ARG A 8 12.11 -2.74 -4.15
C ARG A 8 13.08 -2.25 -3.10
N GLU A 9 14.20 -2.95 -2.97
CA GLU A 9 15.30 -2.58 -2.09
C GLU A 9 16.42 -1.94 -2.89
N VAL A 10 17.00 -0.87 -2.35
CA VAL A 10 18.21 -0.25 -2.93
C VAL A 10 19.39 -1.16 -2.62
N TYR A 11 20.04 -1.67 -3.67
CA TYR A 11 21.20 -2.57 -3.52
C TYR A 11 22.54 -1.92 -3.86
N ARG A 12 22.54 -0.74 -4.49
CA ARG A 12 23.71 0.09 -4.75
C ARG A 12 23.34 1.54 -5.02
N ILE A 13 24.35 2.40 -5.00
CA ILE A 13 24.20 3.81 -5.40
C ILE A 13 25.14 4.05 -6.58
N SER A 14 24.63 4.64 -7.67
CA SER A 14 25.42 5.09 -8.80
C SER A 14 25.89 6.51 -8.54
N MET A 15 27.19 6.74 -8.67
CA MET A 15 27.79 8.07 -8.57
C MET A 15 28.18 8.55 -9.97
N TYR A 16 27.73 9.72 -10.33
CA TYR A 16 28.02 10.34 -11.61
C TYR A 16 29.00 11.49 -11.44
N ARG A 17 29.95 11.65 -12.39
CA ARG A 17 30.97 12.73 -12.36
C ARG A 17 30.35 14.13 -12.23
N ASN A 18 29.24 14.37 -12.94
CA ASN A 18 28.58 15.67 -13.06
C ASN A 18 27.10 15.62 -12.74
N GLY A 19 26.69 14.73 -11.85
CA GLY A 19 25.30 14.53 -11.49
C GLY A 19 25.11 14.17 -10.02
N ALA A 20 23.86 14.10 -9.60
CA ALA A 20 23.52 13.60 -8.28
C ALA A 20 23.73 12.09 -8.18
N ASN A 21 24.02 11.61 -6.99
CA ASN A 21 24.05 10.17 -6.72
C ASN A 21 22.62 9.61 -6.81
N GLU A 22 22.47 8.46 -7.47
CA GLU A 22 21.18 7.81 -7.67
C GLU A 22 21.14 6.41 -7.06
N PRO A 23 20.11 6.10 -6.26
CA PRO A 23 19.89 4.74 -5.78
C PRO A 23 19.50 3.82 -6.93
N VAL A 24 19.85 2.55 -6.84
CA VAL A 24 19.50 1.55 -7.85
C VAL A 24 18.74 0.40 -7.18
N PRO A 25 17.50 0.12 -7.62
CA PRO A 25 16.75 0.85 -8.65
C PRO A 25 16.35 2.27 -8.20
N ASN A 26 16.38 3.23 -9.10
CA ASN A 26 16.07 4.64 -8.80
C ASN A 26 14.61 4.90 -8.38
N GLU A 27 13.72 3.99 -8.72
CA GLU A 27 12.31 4.04 -8.34
C GLU A 27 12.00 3.28 -7.03
N ALA A 28 13.01 2.84 -6.27
CA ALA A 28 12.78 2.18 -5.00
C ALA A 28 12.35 3.19 -3.93
N PHE A 29 11.21 2.92 -3.28
CA PHE A 29 10.79 3.67 -2.11
C PHE A 29 11.30 2.97 -0.84
N TYR A 30 12.42 3.43 -0.29
CA TYR A 30 13.15 2.80 0.80
C TYR A 30 12.89 3.41 2.20
N GLY A 31 11.90 4.30 2.31
CA GLY A 31 11.46 4.88 3.59
C GLY A 31 10.34 4.07 4.27
N PRO A 32 10.00 4.42 5.51
CA PRO A 32 8.85 3.84 6.19
C PRO A 32 7.55 4.15 5.45
N LYS A 33 6.60 3.24 5.55
CA LYS A 33 5.35 3.28 4.80
C LYS A 33 4.19 2.93 5.72
N VAL A 34 3.05 3.56 5.49
CA VAL A 34 1.76 3.15 6.04
C VAL A 34 0.72 3.14 4.93
N CYS A 35 -0.35 2.40 5.13
CA CYS A 35 -1.48 2.37 4.21
C CYS A 35 -2.73 2.80 4.98
N LEU A 36 -3.46 3.77 4.45
CA LEU A 36 -4.76 4.19 4.96
C LEU A 36 -5.85 3.35 4.31
N ILE A 37 -6.79 2.86 5.13
CA ILE A 37 -7.93 2.07 4.69
C ILE A 37 -9.20 2.50 5.41
N ASP A 38 -10.32 2.31 4.75
CA ASP A 38 -11.64 2.57 5.33
C ASP A 38 -12.70 1.60 4.80
N LYS A 39 -13.91 1.71 5.32
CA LYS A 39 -15.06 0.90 4.92
C LYS A 39 -15.47 1.04 3.45
N TYR A 40 -14.96 2.01 2.72
CA TYR A 40 -15.19 2.23 1.30
C TYR A 40 -14.06 1.68 0.42
N SER A 41 -12.96 1.29 1.04
CA SER A 41 -11.86 0.59 0.36
C SER A 41 -12.34 -0.79 -0.09
N SER A 42 -12.65 -0.92 -1.38
CA SER A 42 -13.32 -2.11 -1.94
C SER A 42 -12.56 -2.71 -3.12
N SER A 43 -12.73 -3.99 -3.37
CA SER A 43 -12.14 -4.73 -4.48
C SER A 43 -10.60 -4.61 -4.49
N ASP A 44 -9.96 -3.89 -5.42
CA ASP A 44 -8.53 -3.60 -5.37
C ASP A 44 -8.16 -2.82 -4.09
N GLY A 45 -9.09 -2.05 -3.52
CA GLY A 45 -8.95 -1.40 -2.21
C GLY A 45 -8.96 -2.36 -1.03
N ASP A 46 -9.43 -3.60 -1.19
CA ASP A 46 -9.28 -4.71 -0.24
C ASP A 46 -7.98 -5.49 -0.51
N LEU A 47 -7.70 -5.80 -1.78
CA LEU A 47 -6.54 -6.60 -2.18
C LEU A 47 -5.21 -5.87 -1.96
N PHE A 48 -5.18 -4.56 -2.15
CA PHE A 48 -3.97 -3.78 -1.96
C PHE A 48 -3.49 -3.79 -0.49
N PRO A 49 -4.31 -3.44 0.52
CA PRO A 49 -3.89 -3.51 1.92
C PRO A 49 -3.63 -4.94 2.39
N TYR A 50 -4.34 -5.94 1.89
CA TYR A 50 -4.00 -7.34 2.14
C TYR A 50 -2.58 -7.66 1.69
N GLY A 51 -2.24 -7.32 0.44
CA GLY A 51 -0.90 -7.51 -0.11
C GLY A 51 0.15 -6.65 0.62
N PHE A 52 -0.16 -5.41 0.98
CA PHE A 52 0.72 -4.50 1.71
C PHE A 52 1.15 -5.10 3.06
N ARG A 53 0.18 -5.67 3.81
CA ARG A 53 0.46 -6.39 5.06
C ARG A 53 1.22 -7.69 4.84
N LYS A 54 0.79 -8.54 3.88
CA LYS A 54 1.42 -9.85 3.60
C LYS A 54 2.89 -9.69 3.21
N LEU A 55 3.23 -8.60 2.55
CA LEU A 55 4.58 -8.24 2.13
C LEU A 55 5.38 -7.47 3.20
N GLY A 56 4.81 -7.21 4.37
CA GLY A 56 5.49 -6.53 5.47
C GLY A 56 5.89 -5.09 5.17
N LEU A 57 5.14 -4.37 4.31
CA LEU A 57 5.51 -3.05 3.84
C LEU A 57 5.32 -1.95 4.89
N GLY A 58 4.45 -2.16 5.87
CA GLY A 58 4.14 -1.21 6.93
C GLY A 58 2.80 -1.48 7.59
N LYS A 59 2.31 -0.54 8.39
CA LYS A 59 1.05 -0.64 9.12
C LYS A 59 -0.14 -0.17 8.30
N LEU A 60 -1.29 -0.79 8.55
CA LEU A 60 -2.58 -0.35 8.06
C LEU A 60 -3.26 0.50 9.13
N ILE A 61 -3.77 1.66 8.76
CA ILE A 61 -4.40 2.62 9.68
C ILE A 61 -5.77 2.99 9.14
N GLY A 62 -6.78 3.03 10.00
CA GLY A 62 -8.12 3.43 9.61
C GLY A 62 -9.22 2.52 10.14
N THR A 63 -10.16 2.15 9.31
CA THR A 63 -11.22 1.19 9.62
C THR A 63 -11.16 0.02 8.64
N ARG A 64 -11.75 -1.12 9.02
CA ARG A 64 -11.77 -2.32 8.19
C ARG A 64 -12.30 -2.03 6.79
N SER A 65 -11.64 -2.57 5.77
CA SER A 65 -12.04 -2.44 4.37
C SER A 65 -13.35 -3.19 4.07
N TRP A 66 -13.90 -3.03 2.89
CA TRP A 66 -15.24 -3.50 2.55
C TRP A 66 -15.38 -5.02 2.52
N GLY A 67 -14.44 -5.74 1.95
CA GLY A 67 -14.46 -7.21 1.91
C GLY A 67 -15.20 -7.81 0.73
N GLY A 68 -15.18 -7.18 -0.41
CA GLY A 68 -15.75 -7.72 -1.64
C GLY A 68 -14.71 -7.83 -2.75
N ILE A 69 -14.12 -9.01 -2.88
CA ILE A 69 -13.03 -9.26 -3.85
C ILE A 69 -13.40 -10.21 -4.99
N VAL A 70 -14.62 -10.76 -4.98
CA VAL A 70 -15.10 -11.55 -6.11
C VAL A 70 -15.18 -10.66 -7.34
N GLY A 71 -14.31 -10.93 -8.29
CA GLY A 71 -14.29 -10.20 -9.56
C GLY A 71 -15.48 -10.56 -10.43
N ILE A 72 -16.11 -9.53 -10.98
CA ILE A 72 -17.21 -9.65 -11.93
C ILE A 72 -16.70 -9.35 -13.33
N SER A 73 -16.96 -10.24 -14.25
CA SER A 73 -16.56 -10.09 -15.65
C SER A 73 -17.63 -10.67 -16.55
N GLY A 74 -17.75 -10.07 -17.72
CA GLY A 74 -18.71 -10.48 -18.72
C GLY A 74 -20.13 -10.08 -18.37
N SER A 75 -20.71 -9.25 -19.20
CA SER A 75 -22.14 -8.98 -19.19
C SER A 75 -22.82 -10.03 -20.06
N LYS A 76 -23.90 -10.64 -19.54
CA LYS A 76 -24.85 -11.32 -20.39
C LYS A 76 -25.93 -10.32 -20.76
N ASN A 77 -25.92 -9.91 -22.02
CA ASN A 77 -26.93 -8.99 -22.51
C ASN A 77 -28.28 -9.67 -22.63
N PHE A 78 -29.29 -9.03 -22.10
CA PHE A 78 -30.69 -9.43 -22.30
C PHE A 78 -31.24 -8.79 -23.57
N VAL A 79 -32.37 -9.31 -24.05
CA VAL A 79 -33.03 -8.86 -25.29
C VAL A 79 -33.49 -7.39 -25.24
N ASP A 80 -33.67 -6.85 -24.04
CA ASP A 80 -34.07 -5.47 -23.76
C ASP A 80 -32.88 -4.50 -23.62
N GLY A 81 -31.64 -4.99 -23.82
CA GLY A 81 -30.41 -4.20 -23.71
C GLY A 81 -29.85 -4.04 -22.28
N GLN A 82 -30.53 -4.61 -21.29
CA GLN A 82 -29.98 -4.71 -19.92
C GLN A 82 -28.84 -5.72 -19.88
N ASP A 83 -27.98 -5.64 -18.85
CA ASP A 83 -26.93 -6.62 -18.64
C ASP A 83 -26.98 -7.23 -17.23
N MET A 84 -26.40 -8.41 -17.10
CA MET A 84 -26.19 -9.04 -15.79
C MET A 84 -24.73 -9.38 -15.63
N ARG A 85 -24.10 -8.76 -14.63
CA ARG A 85 -22.74 -9.09 -14.23
C ARG A 85 -22.73 -10.36 -13.41
N THR A 86 -21.82 -11.25 -13.73
CA THR A 86 -21.68 -12.54 -13.04
C THR A 86 -20.33 -12.65 -12.36
N PRO A 87 -20.22 -13.35 -11.21
CA PRO A 87 -18.94 -13.70 -10.63
C PRO A 87 -18.07 -14.45 -11.62
N PHE A 88 -16.80 -14.10 -11.71
CA PHE A 88 -15.89 -14.71 -12.67
C PHE A 88 -14.62 -15.25 -12.04
N PHE A 89 -14.05 -14.55 -11.05
CA PHE A 89 -12.85 -14.97 -10.34
C PHE A 89 -12.88 -14.52 -8.88
N THR A 90 -12.10 -15.20 -8.05
CA THR A 90 -11.78 -14.78 -6.70
C THR A 90 -10.35 -15.16 -6.38
N SER A 91 -9.88 -14.85 -5.17
CA SER A 91 -8.51 -15.08 -4.76
C SER A 91 -8.44 -15.94 -3.50
N TYR A 92 -7.39 -16.74 -3.41
CA TYR A 92 -7.02 -17.47 -2.20
C TYR A 92 -5.52 -17.27 -1.91
N SER A 93 -5.10 -17.53 -0.69
CA SER A 93 -3.72 -17.34 -0.26
C SER A 93 -2.78 -18.39 -0.85
N THR A 94 -1.49 -18.14 -0.74
CA THR A 94 -0.45 -19.13 -1.11
C THR A 94 -0.46 -20.36 -0.23
N GLU A 95 -1.12 -20.30 0.91
CA GLU A 95 -1.33 -21.41 1.86
C GLU A 95 -2.60 -22.23 1.52
N GLY A 96 -3.37 -21.80 0.49
CA GLY A 96 -4.58 -22.50 0.04
C GLY A 96 -5.85 -22.12 0.80
N GLU A 97 -5.85 -20.98 1.50
CA GLU A 97 -6.98 -20.50 2.28
C GLU A 97 -7.71 -19.36 1.55
N TRP A 98 -9.04 -19.32 1.65
CA TRP A 98 -9.80 -18.18 1.17
C TRP A 98 -9.42 -16.92 1.93
N ILE A 99 -9.22 -15.82 1.19
CA ILE A 99 -8.83 -14.54 1.78
C ILE A 99 -10.00 -13.57 1.78
N ILE A 100 -10.05 -12.72 2.76
CA ILE A 100 -10.81 -11.48 2.98
C ILE A 100 -12.20 -11.31 2.34
N GLU A 101 -12.67 -12.19 1.46
CA GLU A 101 -14.05 -12.13 0.94
C GLU A 101 -15.06 -12.22 2.08
N GLY A 102 -16.03 -11.31 2.10
CA GLY A 102 -17.04 -11.22 3.15
C GLY A 102 -16.57 -10.64 4.47
N HIS A 103 -15.28 -10.30 4.60
CA HIS A 103 -14.71 -9.71 5.82
C HIS A 103 -13.95 -8.41 5.58
N GLY A 104 -13.11 -8.37 4.58
CA GLY A 104 -12.17 -7.28 4.35
C GLY A 104 -10.88 -7.41 5.14
N VAL A 105 -10.12 -6.32 5.23
CA VAL A 105 -8.83 -6.25 5.92
C VAL A 105 -8.98 -5.35 7.14
N ASP A 106 -8.71 -5.88 8.33
CA ASP A 106 -8.69 -5.08 9.56
C ASP A 106 -7.43 -4.19 9.62
N PRO A 107 -7.52 -2.94 10.08
CA PRO A 107 -6.36 -2.10 10.29
C PRO A 107 -5.53 -2.58 11.49
N ASP A 108 -4.23 -2.24 11.50
CA ASP A 108 -3.37 -2.46 12.67
C ASP A 108 -3.59 -1.37 13.75
N ILE A 109 -4.03 -0.19 13.29
CA ILE A 109 -4.39 0.93 14.15
C ILE A 109 -5.76 1.43 13.74
N VAL A 110 -6.74 1.22 14.61
CA VAL A 110 -8.13 1.65 14.34
C VAL A 110 -8.24 3.16 14.53
N VAL A 111 -8.63 3.86 13.48
CA VAL A 111 -8.97 5.29 13.51
C VAL A 111 -10.19 5.50 12.63
N ASP A 112 -11.31 5.84 13.22
CA ASP A 112 -12.51 6.22 12.46
C ASP A 112 -12.53 7.73 12.22
N ILE A 113 -13.11 8.13 11.10
CA ILE A 113 -13.26 9.55 10.73
C ILE A 113 -14.61 10.03 11.28
N ASN A 114 -14.58 11.02 12.17
CA ASN A 114 -15.79 11.70 12.58
C ASN A 114 -16.30 12.59 11.44
N PRO A 115 -17.56 12.43 10.98
CA PRO A 115 -18.09 13.22 9.86
C PRO A 115 -18.08 14.75 10.08
N PHE A 116 -18.21 15.20 11.32
CA PHE A 116 -18.14 16.63 11.65
C PHE A 116 -16.69 17.14 11.52
N ASP A 117 -15.71 16.38 11.97
CA ASP A 117 -14.28 16.71 11.83
C ASP A 117 -13.89 16.75 10.35
N ASP A 118 -14.31 15.74 9.58
CA ASP A 118 -14.08 15.65 8.13
C ASP A 118 -14.67 16.86 7.38
N TYR A 119 -15.91 17.18 7.67
CA TYR A 119 -16.56 18.38 7.10
C TYR A 119 -15.77 19.67 7.38
N ASN A 120 -15.09 19.75 8.52
CA ASN A 120 -14.22 20.88 8.89
C ASN A 120 -12.77 20.73 8.41
N GLY A 121 -12.48 19.75 7.57
CA GLY A 121 -11.16 19.53 6.95
C GLY A 121 -10.13 18.88 7.89
N LYS A 122 -10.59 18.19 8.95
CA LYS A 122 -9.70 17.45 9.86
C LYS A 122 -9.71 15.97 9.52
N ASP A 123 -8.58 15.45 9.09
CA ASP A 123 -8.37 14.04 8.75
C ASP A 123 -7.59 13.33 9.86
N ALA A 124 -8.33 12.67 10.76
CA ALA A 124 -7.75 11.94 11.89
C ALA A 124 -6.89 10.74 11.44
N GLN A 125 -7.20 10.11 10.31
CA GLN A 125 -6.41 9.01 9.78
C GLN A 125 -5.07 9.49 9.25
N LEU A 126 -5.06 10.58 8.48
CA LEU A 126 -3.84 11.21 7.98
C LEU A 126 -2.97 11.71 9.13
N GLU A 127 -3.56 12.37 10.14
CA GLU A 127 -2.84 12.83 11.33
C GLU A 127 -2.14 11.65 12.04
N LYS A 128 -2.86 10.53 12.21
CA LYS A 128 -2.29 9.32 12.83
C LYS A 128 -1.21 8.68 11.97
N ALA A 129 -1.38 8.65 10.65
CA ALA A 129 -0.37 8.17 9.73
C ALA A 129 0.94 8.97 9.85
N VAL A 130 0.83 10.30 9.88
CA VAL A 130 1.99 11.20 10.06
C VAL A 130 2.67 10.98 11.41
N GLU A 131 1.89 10.78 12.50
CA GLU A 131 2.44 10.46 13.83
C GLU A 131 3.27 9.16 13.78
N VAL A 132 2.70 8.09 13.21
CA VAL A 132 3.35 6.78 13.09
C VAL A 132 4.62 6.89 12.26
N LEU A 133 4.56 7.53 11.09
CA LEU A 133 5.72 7.70 10.22
C LEU A 133 6.83 8.52 10.88
N LYS A 134 6.49 9.59 11.59
CA LYS A 134 7.47 10.38 12.37
C LYS A 134 8.16 9.55 13.45
N ALA A 135 7.43 8.61 14.08
CA ALA A 135 8.02 7.71 15.07
C ALA A 135 8.97 6.69 14.42
N GLU A 136 8.59 6.12 13.28
CA GLU A 136 9.42 5.16 12.54
C GLU A 136 10.67 5.82 11.93
N LEU A 137 10.56 7.07 11.47
CA LEU A 137 11.68 7.84 10.94
C LEU A 137 12.80 8.08 11.95
N LYS A 138 12.52 8.06 13.26
CA LYS A 138 13.57 8.19 14.29
C LYS A 138 14.58 7.03 14.24
N ASN A 139 14.14 5.86 13.80
CA ASN A 139 14.97 4.65 13.69
C ASN A 139 15.40 4.36 12.24
N PHE A 140 14.92 5.13 11.29
CA PHE A 140 15.23 4.96 9.89
C PHE A 140 16.67 5.37 9.59
N LYS A 141 17.40 4.50 8.91
CA LYS A 141 18.75 4.78 8.45
C LYS A 141 18.70 5.25 7.00
N PRO A 142 19.00 6.52 6.72
CA PRO A 142 19.08 7.00 5.34
C PRO A 142 20.22 6.29 4.58
N LEU A 143 20.20 6.41 3.26
CA LEU A 143 21.31 5.93 2.44
C LEU A 143 22.63 6.59 2.89
N PRO A 144 23.75 5.84 2.87
CA PRO A 144 25.02 6.36 3.33
C PRO A 144 25.50 7.52 2.43
N PRO A 145 26.30 8.45 2.98
CA PRO A 145 26.93 9.47 2.18
C PRO A 145 27.94 8.84 1.19
N THR A 146 28.34 9.62 0.20
CA THR A 146 29.42 9.24 -0.72
C THR A 146 30.66 8.82 0.07
N PRO A 147 31.25 7.64 -0.19
CA PRO A 147 32.48 7.23 0.44
C PRO A 147 33.65 8.17 0.06
N ALA A 148 34.68 8.21 0.89
CA ALA A 148 35.90 8.91 0.55
C ALA A 148 36.53 8.37 -0.74
N ASP A 149 37.25 9.24 -1.47
CA ASP A 149 37.97 8.79 -2.67
C ASP A 149 38.94 7.66 -2.34
N PRO A 150 39.03 6.64 -3.21
CA PRO A 150 39.98 5.54 -3.00
C PRO A 150 41.42 6.10 -2.98
N VAL A 151 42.18 5.59 -2.03
CA VAL A 151 43.60 5.94 -1.94
C VAL A 151 44.29 5.49 -3.25
N LYS A 152 44.91 6.42 -3.96
CA LYS A 152 45.74 6.08 -5.13
C LYS A 152 47.03 5.46 -4.62
N ASN A 153 47.22 4.17 -4.92
CA ASN A 153 48.51 3.49 -4.71
C ASN A 153 49.50 3.92 -5.78
#